data_10764e0167933da25c14bd64cb113c9b
#
_entry.id   10764e0167933da25c14bd64cb113c9b
#
_cell.length_a   1.000
_cell.length_b   1.000
_cell.length_c   1.000
_cell.angle_alpha   90.00
_cell.angle_beta   90.00
_cell.angle_gamma   90.00
#
_symmetry.space_group_name_H-M   'P 1'
#
loop_
_entity.id
_entity.type
_entity.pdbx_description
1 polymer ?
#
loop_
_entity_poly.entity_id
_entity_poly.type
_entity_poly.pdbx_seq_one_letter_code
_entity_poly.pdbx_strand_id
1 'polypeptide(L)'
;IKESIIKANDKGKIKIKKVDDNTAEKVEIVIQVAADESSDKTIDALYAFTDCEVSISPNACVIVDNKPVFMGVSDILRYSTDHTKALLRRELEIRLDELNEAWHAASLERIFIENKLYQLIEGCRTREAAYEAVDKGLEPFKSKLRREVTLEDVQRLTELKFIRISRYD
;
A
#
# COMPACT_ATOMS: atom_id res chain seq x y z
N ILE A 1 -33.28 -3.96 20.12
CA ILE A 1 -33.57 -5.38 20.36
C ILE A 1 -34.46 -5.54 21.63
N LYS A 2 -34.03 -5.14 22.85
CA LYS A 2 -34.78 -5.27 24.09
C LYS A 2 -36.21 -4.72 24.00
N GLU A 3 -36.36 -3.49 23.50
CA GLU A 3 -37.68 -2.88 23.31
C GLU A 3 -38.55 -3.62 22.29
N SER A 4 -38.00 -4.15 21.22
CA SER A 4 -38.76 -4.94 20.23
C SER A 4 -39.27 -6.25 20.82
N ILE A 5 -38.48 -6.89 21.70
CA ILE A 5 -38.85 -8.10 22.41
C ILE A 5 -40.04 -7.81 23.38
N ILE A 6 -39.92 -6.73 24.15
CA ILE A 6 -41.03 -6.32 25.09
C ILE A 6 -42.32 -6.02 24.33
N LYS A 7 -42.20 -5.23 23.22
CA LYS A 7 -43.36 -4.91 22.37
C LYS A 7 -44.01 -6.16 21.74
N ALA A 8 -43.19 -7.15 21.34
CA ALA A 8 -43.71 -8.40 20.78
C ALA A 8 -44.42 -9.26 21.85
N ASN A 9 -43.90 -9.25 23.07
CA ASN A 9 -44.58 -9.90 24.23
C ASN A 9 -45.91 -9.22 24.57
N ASP A 10 -45.94 -7.88 24.66
CA ASP A 10 -47.15 -7.10 24.94
C ASP A 10 -48.24 -7.31 23.88
N LYS A 11 -47.84 -7.54 22.62
CA LYS A 11 -48.74 -7.86 21.51
C LYS A 11 -49.15 -9.35 21.48
N GLY A 12 -48.67 -10.16 22.42
CA GLY A 12 -49.01 -11.59 22.54
C GLY A 12 -48.42 -12.46 21.42
N LYS A 13 -47.39 -11.95 20.67
CA LYS A 13 -46.72 -12.70 19.57
C LYS A 13 -45.69 -13.68 20.11
N ILE A 14 -45.09 -13.38 21.24
CA ILE A 14 -44.17 -14.22 21.99
C ILE A 14 -44.59 -14.26 23.44
N LYS A 15 -44.30 -15.37 24.13
CA LYS A 15 -44.59 -15.51 25.54
C LYS A 15 -43.30 -15.64 26.32
N ILE A 16 -42.87 -14.54 26.92
CA ILE A 16 -41.72 -14.50 27.78
C ILE A 16 -42.07 -14.08 29.18
N LYS A 17 -41.38 -14.63 30.17
CA LYS A 17 -41.61 -14.33 31.58
C LYS A 17 -40.87 -13.06 32.01
N LYS A 18 -39.61 -12.90 31.58
CA LYS A 18 -38.75 -11.79 31.95
C LYS A 18 -37.64 -11.56 30.91
N VAL A 19 -37.23 -10.31 30.74
CA VAL A 19 -36.06 -9.92 29.96
C VAL A 19 -35.12 -9.15 30.85
N ASP A 20 -33.95 -9.69 31.09
CA ASP A 20 -32.87 -9.06 31.85
C ASP A 20 -31.76 -8.61 30.90
N ASP A 21 -31.33 -7.37 31.07
CA ASP A 21 -30.25 -6.78 30.28
C ASP A 21 -29.01 -6.70 31.18
N ASN A 22 -28.08 -7.61 30.94
CA ASN A 22 -26.81 -7.71 31.65
C ASN A 22 -25.67 -7.12 30.88
N THR A 23 -25.94 -6.26 29.88
CA THR A 23 -24.93 -5.66 29.04
C THR A 23 -23.91 -4.86 29.85
N ALA A 24 -22.65 -5.27 29.78
CA ALA A 24 -21.50 -4.58 30.34
C ALA A 24 -20.45 -4.34 29.21
N GLU A 25 -19.27 -4.93 29.29
CA GLU A 25 -18.30 -4.93 28.24
C GLU A 25 -18.75 -5.76 27.00
N LYS A 26 -19.49 -6.83 27.28
CA LYS A 26 -20.17 -7.65 26.27
C LYS A 26 -21.68 -7.46 26.35
N VAL A 27 -22.32 -7.42 25.18
CA VAL A 27 -23.79 -7.33 25.09
C VAL A 27 -24.39 -8.68 25.49
N GLU A 28 -25.22 -8.68 26.52
CA GLU A 28 -25.92 -9.87 27.01
C GLU A 28 -27.36 -9.54 27.39
N ILE A 29 -28.30 -10.16 26.71
CA ILE A 29 -29.75 -10.08 27.05
C ILE A 29 -30.24 -11.47 27.38
N VAL A 30 -30.66 -11.66 28.61
CA VAL A 30 -31.18 -12.94 29.10
C VAL A 30 -32.70 -12.92 29.04
N ILE A 31 -33.28 -13.89 28.34
CA ILE A 31 -34.74 -14.05 28.20
C ILE A 31 -35.15 -15.29 28.95
N GLN A 32 -36.05 -15.11 29.95
CA GLN A 32 -36.66 -16.22 30.70
C GLN A 32 -37.98 -16.60 30.03
N VAL A 33 -38.00 -17.81 29.48
CA VAL A 33 -39.20 -18.39 28.85
C VAL A 33 -40.10 -19.06 29.90
N ALA A 34 -41.40 -19.10 29.65
CA ALA A 34 -42.34 -19.82 30.53
C ALA A 34 -42.08 -21.34 30.41
N ALA A 35 -42.34 -22.08 31.49
CA ALA A 35 -42.03 -23.52 31.59
C ALA A 35 -42.84 -24.40 30.61
N ASP A 36 -43.96 -23.89 30.11
CA ASP A 36 -44.85 -24.54 29.15
C ASP A 36 -44.54 -24.24 27.69
N GLU A 37 -43.57 -23.38 27.40
CA GLU A 37 -43.19 -23.00 26.06
C GLU A 37 -41.88 -23.69 25.64
N SER A 38 -41.83 -24.12 24.37
CA SER A 38 -40.60 -24.68 23.76
C SER A 38 -39.61 -23.58 23.47
N SER A 39 -38.34 -23.76 23.87
CA SER A 39 -37.25 -22.85 23.59
C SER A 39 -37.05 -22.62 22.07
N ASP A 40 -37.16 -23.68 21.26
CA ASP A 40 -36.95 -23.60 19.81
C ASP A 40 -38.04 -22.75 19.14
N LYS A 41 -39.31 -22.93 19.53
CA LYS A 41 -40.39 -22.08 19.02
C LYS A 41 -40.25 -20.62 19.44
N THR A 42 -39.74 -20.40 20.65
CA THR A 42 -39.49 -19.03 21.12
C THR A 42 -38.35 -18.37 20.32
N ILE A 43 -37.28 -19.11 19.96
CA ILE A 43 -36.20 -18.62 19.13
C ILE A 43 -36.71 -18.24 17.74
N ASP A 44 -37.50 -19.12 17.10
CA ASP A 44 -38.09 -18.85 15.78
C ASP A 44 -39.02 -17.62 15.85
N ALA A 45 -39.78 -17.49 16.90
CA ALA A 45 -40.67 -16.35 17.12
C ALA A 45 -39.89 -15.04 17.37
N LEU A 46 -38.75 -15.10 18.06
CA LEU A 46 -37.86 -13.95 18.23
C LEU A 46 -37.32 -13.46 16.88
N TYR A 47 -36.85 -14.36 16.00
CA TYR A 47 -36.42 -14.00 14.64
C TYR A 47 -37.56 -13.44 13.80
N ALA A 48 -38.77 -14.00 13.90
CA ALA A 48 -39.88 -13.58 13.05
C ALA A 48 -40.55 -12.26 13.49
N PHE A 49 -40.58 -11.94 14.81
CA PHE A 49 -41.39 -10.86 15.36
C PHE A 49 -40.60 -9.76 16.07
N THR A 50 -39.30 -9.86 16.16
CA THR A 50 -38.45 -8.86 16.83
C THR A 50 -37.25 -8.46 15.95
N ASP A 51 -36.50 -7.47 16.42
CA ASP A 51 -35.27 -7.01 15.72
C ASP A 51 -34.06 -7.88 16.06
N CYS A 52 -34.25 -9.17 16.41
CA CYS A 52 -33.18 -10.13 16.63
C CYS A 52 -32.49 -10.50 15.31
N GLU A 53 -33.20 -10.37 14.19
CA GLU A 53 -32.70 -10.51 12.85
C GLU A 53 -32.92 -9.22 12.05
N VAL A 54 -31.87 -8.66 11.47
CA VAL A 54 -31.94 -7.45 10.65
C VAL A 54 -31.29 -7.74 9.30
N SER A 55 -32.08 -7.54 8.24
CA SER A 55 -31.53 -7.64 6.88
C SER A 55 -30.74 -6.38 6.54
N ILE A 56 -29.48 -6.55 6.18
CA ILE A 56 -28.60 -5.47 5.73
C ILE A 56 -28.47 -5.55 4.21
N SER A 57 -28.99 -4.55 3.53
CA SER A 57 -28.82 -4.39 2.07
C SER A 57 -27.87 -3.25 1.79
N PRO A 58 -26.56 -3.51 1.71
CA PRO A 58 -25.58 -2.46 1.48
C PRO A 58 -25.72 -1.91 0.06
N ASN A 59 -25.85 -0.61 -0.06
CA ASN A 59 -25.80 0.12 -1.33
C ASN A 59 -24.45 0.82 -1.39
N ALA A 60 -23.41 0.12 -1.85
CA ALA A 60 -22.05 0.60 -1.82
C ALA A 60 -21.80 1.56 -2.96
N CYS A 61 -21.44 2.80 -2.64
CA CYS A 61 -20.94 3.80 -3.55
C CYS A 61 -19.43 3.98 -3.33
N VAL A 62 -18.66 3.76 -4.38
CA VAL A 62 -17.20 3.91 -4.36
C VAL A 62 -16.77 5.00 -5.34
N ILE A 63 -15.60 5.59 -5.12
CA ILE A 63 -15.04 6.58 -6.04
C ILE A 63 -14.05 5.89 -6.96
N VAL A 64 -14.35 5.91 -8.26
CA VAL A 64 -13.48 5.40 -9.34
C VAL A 64 -13.18 6.56 -10.28
N ASP A 65 -11.91 6.85 -10.53
CA ASP A 65 -11.47 7.95 -11.40
C ASP A 65 -12.16 9.30 -11.08
N ASN A 66 -12.22 9.63 -9.80
CA ASN A 66 -12.87 10.83 -9.25
C ASN A 66 -14.40 10.92 -9.51
N LYS A 67 -15.05 9.81 -9.80
CA LYS A 67 -16.50 9.73 -10.01
C LYS A 67 -17.13 8.72 -9.06
N PRO A 68 -18.31 9.02 -8.49
CA PRO A 68 -19.05 8.07 -7.69
C PRO A 68 -19.65 6.97 -8.59
N VAL A 69 -19.41 5.71 -8.23
CA VAL A 69 -19.92 4.53 -8.92
C VAL A 69 -20.53 3.57 -7.91
N PHE A 70 -21.74 3.10 -8.20
CA PHE A 70 -22.39 2.06 -7.40
C PHE A 70 -21.96 0.69 -7.90
N MET A 71 -21.42 -0.13 -7.01
CA MET A 71 -20.93 -1.46 -7.34
C MET A 71 -21.39 -2.49 -6.32
N GLY A 72 -21.53 -3.74 -6.79
CA GLY A 72 -21.70 -4.89 -5.90
C GLY A 72 -20.40 -5.22 -5.14
N VAL A 73 -20.51 -5.94 -4.04
CA VAL A 73 -19.35 -6.31 -3.20
C VAL A 73 -18.26 -7.03 -3.99
N SER A 74 -18.64 -7.98 -4.85
CA SER A 74 -17.69 -8.73 -5.68
C SER A 74 -16.92 -7.83 -6.66
N ASP A 75 -17.58 -6.83 -7.23
CA ASP A 75 -16.96 -5.91 -8.17
C ASP A 75 -16.02 -4.94 -7.45
N ILE A 76 -16.38 -4.49 -6.24
CA ILE A 76 -15.51 -3.70 -5.37
C ILE A 76 -14.24 -4.48 -5.03
N LEU A 77 -14.37 -5.74 -4.63
CA LEU A 77 -13.22 -6.59 -4.32
C LEU A 77 -12.31 -6.81 -5.53
N ARG A 78 -12.90 -7.07 -6.69
CA ARG A 78 -12.13 -7.22 -7.94
C ARG A 78 -11.38 -5.94 -8.29
N TYR A 79 -12.08 -4.81 -8.31
CA TYR A 79 -11.49 -3.51 -8.59
C TYR A 79 -10.35 -3.18 -7.60
N SER A 80 -10.58 -3.36 -6.31
CA SER A 80 -9.57 -3.10 -5.26
C SER A 80 -8.34 -3.99 -5.43
N THR A 81 -8.55 -5.27 -5.76
CA THR A 81 -7.44 -6.22 -5.99
C THR A 81 -6.62 -5.85 -7.21
N ASP A 82 -7.26 -5.54 -8.33
CA ASP A 82 -6.58 -5.16 -9.57
C ASP A 82 -5.84 -3.83 -9.40
N HIS A 83 -6.44 -2.86 -8.71
CA HIS A 83 -5.81 -1.58 -8.40
C HIS A 83 -4.58 -1.76 -7.50
N THR A 84 -4.70 -2.54 -6.43
CA THR A 84 -3.57 -2.84 -5.52
C THR A 84 -2.43 -3.53 -6.27
N LYS A 85 -2.74 -4.50 -7.14
CA LYS A 85 -1.74 -5.18 -7.97
C LYS A 85 -1.01 -4.20 -8.90
N ALA A 86 -1.75 -3.25 -9.50
CA ALA A 86 -1.16 -2.23 -10.37
C ALA A 86 -0.24 -1.28 -9.58
N LEU A 87 -0.64 -0.87 -8.38
CA LEU A 87 0.17 -0.03 -7.49
C LEU A 87 1.46 -0.72 -7.06
N LEU A 88 1.38 -1.98 -6.62
CA LEU A 88 2.55 -2.77 -6.23
C LEU A 88 3.53 -2.95 -7.41
N ARG A 89 3.01 -3.19 -8.61
CA ARG A 89 3.83 -3.24 -9.82
C ARG A 89 4.54 -1.91 -10.06
N ARG A 90 3.82 -0.80 -9.95
CA ARG A 90 4.39 0.54 -10.15
C ARG A 90 5.46 0.87 -9.10
N GLU A 91 5.24 0.49 -7.86
CA GLU A 91 6.24 0.63 -6.78
C GLU A 91 7.54 -0.12 -7.11
N LEU A 92 7.41 -1.37 -7.58
CA LEU A 92 8.58 -2.17 -7.98
C LEU A 92 9.30 -1.59 -9.21
N GLU A 93 8.58 -1.04 -10.18
CA GLU A 93 9.17 -0.35 -11.34
C GLU A 93 9.98 0.87 -10.89
N ILE A 94 9.43 1.71 -10.03
CA ILE A 94 10.14 2.87 -9.47
C ILE A 94 11.41 2.41 -8.72
N ARG A 95 11.28 1.38 -7.90
CA ARG A 95 12.44 0.85 -7.16
C ARG A 95 13.52 0.28 -8.06
N LEU A 96 13.11 -0.36 -9.15
CA LEU A 96 14.04 -0.86 -10.17
C LEU A 96 14.79 0.29 -10.85
N ASP A 97 14.11 1.38 -11.19
CA ASP A 97 14.71 2.57 -11.79
C ASP A 97 15.72 3.22 -10.81
N GLU A 98 15.36 3.40 -9.55
CA GLU A 98 16.26 3.90 -8.51
C GLU A 98 17.53 3.04 -8.37
N LEU A 99 17.39 1.71 -8.37
CA LEU A 99 18.51 0.79 -8.26
C LEU A 99 19.38 0.82 -9.53
N ASN A 100 18.79 0.96 -10.70
CA ASN A 100 19.53 1.10 -11.96
C ASN A 100 20.35 2.40 -11.97
N GLU A 101 19.80 3.52 -11.50
CA GLU A 101 20.53 4.78 -11.39
C GLU A 101 21.66 4.69 -10.35
N ALA A 102 21.40 4.09 -9.20
CA ALA A 102 22.44 3.87 -8.19
C ALA A 102 23.57 2.97 -8.72
N TRP A 103 23.21 1.90 -9.45
CA TRP A 103 24.18 1.01 -10.08
C TRP A 103 25.01 1.74 -11.15
N HIS A 104 24.35 2.56 -11.97
CA HIS A 104 25.02 3.35 -13.02
C HIS A 104 26.04 4.33 -12.39
N ALA A 105 25.62 5.08 -11.36
CA ALA A 105 26.50 6.00 -10.65
C ALA A 105 27.71 5.29 -10.02
N ALA A 106 27.47 4.17 -9.33
CA ALA A 106 28.54 3.37 -8.73
C ALA A 106 29.49 2.76 -9.77
N SER A 107 28.97 2.34 -10.93
CA SER A 107 29.80 1.81 -12.03
C SER A 107 30.67 2.89 -12.66
N LEU A 108 30.13 4.09 -12.85
CA LEU A 108 30.90 5.24 -13.32
C LEU A 108 31.97 5.65 -12.33
N GLU A 109 31.66 5.74 -11.04
CA GLU A 109 32.62 6.04 -9.98
C GLU A 109 33.76 5.01 -9.97
N ARG A 110 33.43 3.74 -10.06
CA ARG A 110 34.40 2.64 -10.15
C ARG A 110 35.31 2.77 -11.36
N ILE A 111 34.74 2.96 -12.58
CA ILE A 111 35.51 3.12 -13.80
C ILE A 111 36.43 4.32 -13.71
N PHE A 112 35.95 5.45 -13.19
CA PHE A 112 36.68 6.68 -13.04
C PHE A 112 37.92 6.52 -12.13
N ILE A 113 37.77 5.78 -11.02
CA ILE A 113 38.83 5.54 -10.04
C ILE A 113 39.81 4.46 -10.53
N GLU A 114 39.32 3.27 -10.94
CA GLU A 114 40.16 2.14 -11.37
C GLU A 114 41.04 2.48 -12.58
N ASN A 115 40.52 3.29 -13.50
CA ASN A 115 41.26 3.72 -14.69
C ASN A 115 41.99 5.05 -14.50
N LYS A 116 42.03 5.59 -13.28
CA LYS A 116 42.73 6.84 -12.90
C LYS A 116 42.36 8.04 -13.80
N LEU A 117 41.10 8.09 -14.25
CA LEU A 117 40.59 9.15 -15.12
C LEU A 117 40.66 10.54 -14.46
N TYR A 118 40.68 10.59 -13.13
CA TYR A 118 40.90 11.83 -12.37
C TYR A 118 42.22 12.53 -12.69
N GLN A 119 43.26 11.80 -13.18
CA GLN A 119 44.51 12.40 -13.57
C GLN A 119 44.40 13.29 -14.85
N LEU A 120 43.38 13.03 -15.66
CA LEU A 120 43.13 13.86 -16.86
C LEU A 120 42.69 15.29 -16.48
N ILE A 121 42.22 15.50 -15.28
CA ILE A 121 41.74 16.79 -14.78
C ILE A 121 42.92 17.70 -14.38
N GLU A 122 44.03 17.13 -13.95
CA GLU A 122 45.19 17.88 -13.46
C GLU A 122 45.78 18.89 -14.48
N GLY A 123 45.66 18.59 -15.78
CA GLY A 123 46.10 19.46 -16.85
C GLY A 123 45.09 20.51 -17.32
N CYS A 124 43.87 20.49 -16.82
CA CYS A 124 42.80 21.34 -17.29
C CYS A 124 42.77 22.69 -16.56
N ARG A 125 42.61 23.79 -17.32
CA ARG A 125 42.54 25.16 -16.75
C ARG A 125 41.11 25.64 -16.50
N THR A 126 40.11 25.01 -17.12
CA THR A 126 38.70 25.37 -17.01
C THR A 126 37.87 24.15 -16.64
N ARG A 127 36.68 24.35 -16.06
CA ARG A 127 35.77 23.28 -15.71
C ARG A 127 35.24 22.53 -16.95
N GLU A 128 34.96 23.27 -18.00
CA GLU A 128 34.48 22.73 -19.29
C GLU A 128 35.52 21.79 -19.90
N ALA A 129 36.81 22.19 -19.91
CA ALA A 129 37.90 21.35 -20.38
C ALA A 129 38.07 20.07 -19.55
N ALA A 130 37.84 20.15 -18.22
CA ALA A 130 37.88 18.99 -17.36
C ALA A 130 36.73 18.02 -17.67
N TYR A 131 35.52 18.53 -17.91
CA TYR A 131 34.36 17.70 -18.27
C TYR A 131 34.57 16.99 -19.61
N GLU A 132 35.05 17.69 -20.62
CA GLU A 132 35.40 17.09 -21.94
C GLU A 132 36.50 16.03 -21.82
N ALA A 133 37.52 16.26 -21.01
CA ALA A 133 38.58 15.31 -20.79
C ALA A 133 38.08 14.02 -20.13
N VAL A 134 37.21 14.14 -19.11
CA VAL A 134 36.60 12.99 -18.44
C VAL A 134 35.63 12.24 -19.36
N ASP A 135 34.81 12.95 -20.14
CA ASP A 135 33.89 12.31 -21.08
C ASP A 135 34.63 11.52 -22.16
N LYS A 136 35.69 12.09 -22.72
CA LYS A 136 36.58 11.38 -23.66
C LYS A 136 37.28 10.17 -23.02
N GLY A 137 37.70 10.30 -21.76
CA GLY A 137 38.29 9.20 -21.01
C GLY A 137 37.30 8.06 -20.73
N LEU A 138 36.00 8.35 -20.64
CA LEU A 138 34.94 7.37 -20.45
C LEU A 138 34.51 6.66 -21.76
N GLU A 139 34.84 7.19 -22.96
CA GLU A 139 34.43 6.62 -24.25
C GLU A 139 34.64 5.10 -24.37
N PRO A 140 35.83 4.53 -24.02
CA PRO A 140 36.06 3.09 -24.15
C PRO A 140 35.17 2.23 -23.24
N PHE A 141 34.56 2.83 -22.21
CA PHE A 141 33.81 2.16 -21.18
C PHE A 141 32.27 2.34 -21.32
N LYS A 142 31.83 3.27 -22.19
CA LYS A 142 30.39 3.55 -22.39
C LYS A 142 29.61 2.31 -22.79
N SER A 143 30.17 1.36 -23.50
CA SER A 143 29.55 0.10 -23.90
C SER A 143 29.24 -0.85 -22.75
N LYS A 144 29.87 -0.66 -21.57
CA LYS A 144 29.64 -1.47 -20.36
C LYS A 144 28.55 -0.89 -19.47
N LEU A 145 28.06 0.31 -19.78
CA LEU A 145 27.05 1.01 -19.00
C LEU A 145 25.64 0.69 -19.53
N ARG A 146 24.64 0.78 -18.67
CA ARG A 146 23.24 0.49 -19.03
C ARG A 146 22.53 1.65 -19.72
N ARG A 147 22.99 2.88 -19.50
CA ARG A 147 22.50 4.08 -20.16
C ARG A 147 23.66 4.98 -20.58
N GLU A 148 23.37 5.94 -21.41
CA GLU A 148 24.33 6.96 -21.82
C GLU A 148 24.79 7.83 -20.64
N VAL A 149 26.02 8.27 -20.71
CA VAL A 149 26.62 9.18 -19.72
C VAL A 149 26.14 10.59 -20.00
N THR A 150 25.56 11.21 -19.00
CA THR A 150 25.10 12.61 -19.10
C THR A 150 26.12 13.57 -18.55
N LEU A 151 25.96 14.86 -18.87
CA LEU A 151 26.80 15.91 -18.31
C LEU A 151 26.74 15.96 -16.78
N GLU A 152 25.58 15.69 -16.20
CA GLU A 152 25.41 15.62 -14.74
C GLU A 152 26.22 14.48 -14.11
N ASP A 153 26.33 13.34 -14.79
CA ASP A 153 27.16 12.24 -14.33
C ASP A 153 28.63 12.63 -14.31
N VAL A 154 29.10 13.30 -15.34
CA VAL A 154 30.49 13.80 -15.44
C VAL A 154 30.74 14.84 -14.34
N GLN A 155 29.85 15.78 -14.12
CA GLN A 155 29.97 16.78 -13.06
C GLN A 155 30.07 16.08 -11.68
N ARG A 156 29.21 15.11 -11.39
CA ARG A 156 29.26 14.32 -10.15
C ARG A 156 30.59 13.61 -9.95
N LEU A 157 31.20 13.07 -11.03
CA LEU A 157 32.51 12.42 -10.96
C LEU A 157 33.61 13.41 -10.61
N THR A 158 33.56 14.63 -11.13
CA THR A 158 34.57 15.66 -10.85
C THR A 158 34.45 16.25 -9.45
N GLU A 159 33.31 16.09 -8.79
CA GLU A 159 33.05 16.53 -7.42
C GLU A 159 33.34 15.46 -6.36
N LEU A 160 33.85 14.28 -6.77
CA LEU A 160 34.18 13.20 -5.84
C LEU A 160 35.24 13.66 -4.82
N LYS A 161 34.97 13.39 -3.54
CA LYS A 161 35.89 13.70 -2.45
C LYS A 161 37.13 12.82 -2.55
N PHE A 162 38.31 13.41 -2.41
CA PHE A 162 39.64 12.76 -2.49
C PHE A 162 39.75 11.52 -1.57
N ILE A 163 39.07 11.51 -0.41
CA ILE A 163 39.07 10.38 0.52
C ILE A 163 38.37 9.13 -0.04
N ARG A 164 37.51 9.27 -1.04
CA ARG A 164 36.89 8.14 -1.76
C ARG A 164 37.85 7.51 -2.77
N ILE A 165 38.70 8.31 -3.37
CA ILE A 165 39.70 7.87 -4.33
C ILE A 165 40.75 7.02 -3.63
N SER A 166 41.20 7.43 -2.44
CA SER A 166 42.22 6.72 -1.64
C SER A 166 41.80 5.39 -1.07
N ARG A 167 40.51 5.03 -1.14
CA ARG A 167 40.01 3.71 -0.67
C ARG A 167 40.15 2.59 -1.67
N TYR A 168 40.50 2.89 -2.92
CA TYR A 168 40.61 1.96 -4.03
C TYR A 168 42.07 1.75 -4.51
N ASP A 169 43.01 2.44 -3.90
CA ASP A 169 44.47 2.18 -3.99
C ASP A 169 44.87 1.21 -2.84
#